data_a707b42c280ad3c4bd9978bf5517e5b0
#
_entry.id   a707b42c280ad3c4bd9978bf5517e5b0
#
_cell.length_a   1.000
_cell.length_b   1.000
_cell.length_c   1.000
_cell.angle_alpha   90.00
_cell.angle_beta   90.00
_cell.angle_gamma   90.00
#
_symmetry.space_group_name_H-M   'P 1'
#
loop_
_entity.id
_entity.type
_entity.pdbx_description
1 polymer ?
#
loop_
_entity_poly.entity_id
_entity_poly.type
_entity_poly.pdbx_seq_one_letter_code
_entity_poly.pdbx_strand_id
1 'polypeptide(L)' 'MAGEDAEAAEADAADALDYATWAVDQARLAVLAAIDARTWAGARAAASQPG' A
#
# COMPACT_ATOMS: atom_id res chain seq x y z
N MET A 1 10.75 -6.80 35.32
CA MET A 1 10.41 -8.22 35.43
C MET A 1 10.12 -8.81 34.06
N ALA A 2 10.42 -10.09 33.87
CA ALA A 2 10.30 -10.74 32.55
C ALA A 2 8.91 -10.68 31.96
N GLY A 3 7.85 -10.75 32.78
CA GLY A 3 6.46 -10.69 32.31
C GLY A 3 6.08 -9.32 31.73
N GLU A 4 6.56 -8.25 32.32
CA GLU A 4 6.31 -6.90 31.83
C GLU A 4 7.02 -6.65 30.51
N ASP A 5 8.25 -7.15 30.37
CA ASP A 5 9.00 -7.03 29.12
C ASP A 5 8.34 -7.80 27.99
N ALA A 6 7.80 -8.99 28.29
CA ALA A 6 7.10 -9.80 27.31
C ALA A 6 5.82 -9.10 26.85
N GLU A 7 5.05 -8.52 27.77
CA GLU A 7 3.83 -7.78 27.45
C GLU A 7 4.12 -6.55 26.59
N ALA A 8 5.18 -5.82 26.94
CA ALA A 8 5.60 -4.66 26.15
C ALA A 8 6.03 -5.06 24.75
N ALA A 9 6.79 -6.16 24.62
CA ALA A 9 7.22 -6.66 23.33
C ALA A 9 6.04 -7.14 22.47
N GLU A 10 5.03 -7.76 23.08
CA GLU A 10 3.82 -8.17 22.39
C GLU A 10 3.02 -6.96 21.89
N ALA A 11 2.90 -5.94 22.71
CA ALA A 11 2.21 -4.71 22.31
C ALA A 11 2.93 -4.02 21.15
N ASP A 12 4.25 -3.95 21.21
CA ASP A 12 5.05 -3.37 20.14
C ASP A 12 4.90 -4.17 18.85
N ALA A 13 4.87 -5.49 18.95
CA ALA A 13 4.68 -6.36 17.79
C ALA A 13 3.29 -6.17 17.18
N ALA A 14 2.26 -6.02 18.01
CA ALA A 14 0.90 -5.79 17.54
C ALA A 14 0.82 -4.45 16.79
N ASP A 15 1.42 -3.41 17.32
CA ASP A 15 1.46 -2.09 16.68
C ASP A 15 2.22 -2.14 15.34
N ALA A 16 3.33 -2.87 15.31
CA ALA A 16 4.10 -3.03 14.09
C ALA A 16 3.31 -3.78 13.01
N LEU A 17 2.54 -4.79 13.40
CA LEU A 17 1.68 -5.54 12.47
C LEU A 17 0.54 -4.66 11.93
N ASP A 18 -0.06 -3.85 12.78
CA ASP A 18 -1.10 -2.91 12.36
C ASP A 18 -0.54 -1.89 11.36
N TYR A 19 0.65 -1.36 11.65
CA TYR A 19 1.31 -0.44 10.74
C TYR A 19 1.65 -1.11 9.42
N ALA A 20 2.17 -2.33 9.46
CA ALA A 20 2.51 -3.08 8.25
C ALA A 20 1.28 -3.37 7.39
N THR A 21 0.15 -3.72 8.01
CA THR A 21 -1.11 -3.94 7.31
C THR A 21 -1.57 -2.66 6.62
N TRP A 22 -1.53 -1.54 7.32
CA TRP A 22 -1.88 -0.24 6.74
C TRP A 22 -0.96 0.10 5.56
N ALA A 23 0.34 -0.11 5.72
CA ALA A 23 1.32 0.17 4.67
C ALA A 23 1.10 -0.68 3.41
N VAL A 24 0.76 -1.96 3.60
CA VAL A 24 0.44 -2.85 2.48
C VAL A 24 -0.84 -2.38 1.77
N ASP A 25 -1.86 -2.00 2.52
CA ASP A 25 -3.09 -1.47 1.93
C ASP A 25 -2.83 -0.21 1.13
N GLN A 26 -2.01 0.71 1.65
CA GLN A 26 -1.62 1.92 0.93
C GLN A 26 -0.82 1.60 -0.34
N ALA A 27 0.06 0.61 -0.28
CA ALA A 27 0.82 0.17 -1.44
C ALA A 27 -0.09 -0.40 -2.53
N ARG A 28 -1.10 -1.17 -2.15
CA ARG A 28 -2.09 -1.71 -3.10
C ARG A 28 -2.86 -0.60 -3.79
N LEU A 29 -3.30 0.40 -3.04
CA LEU A 29 -4.00 1.54 -3.62
C LEU A 29 -3.10 2.31 -4.60
N ALA A 30 -1.82 2.49 -4.25
CA ALA A 30 -0.86 3.15 -5.12
C ALA A 30 -0.63 2.38 -6.42
N VAL A 31 -0.56 1.05 -6.35
CA VAL A 31 -0.42 0.21 -7.54
C VAL A 31 -1.65 0.32 -8.43
N LEU A 32 -2.85 0.26 -7.85
CA LEU A 32 -4.09 0.42 -8.60
C LEU A 32 -4.17 1.79 -9.28
N ALA A 33 -3.77 2.84 -8.58
CA ALA A 33 -3.72 4.19 -9.14
C ALA A 33 -2.74 4.28 -10.31
N ALA A 34 -1.60 3.61 -10.21
CA ALA A 34 -0.60 3.59 -11.28
C ALA A 34 -1.12 2.83 -12.51
N ILE A 35 -1.84 1.73 -12.30
CA ILE A 35 -2.46 0.97 -13.38
C ILE A 35 -3.51 1.83 -14.09
N ASP A 36 -4.36 2.50 -13.32
CA ASP A 36 -5.37 3.40 -13.89
C ASP A 36 -4.73 4.53 -14.70
N ALA A 37 -3.66 5.13 -14.17
CA ALA A 37 -2.95 6.20 -14.86
C ALA A 37 -2.37 5.73 -16.20
N ARG A 38 -1.83 4.52 -16.24
CA ARG A 38 -1.32 3.91 -17.47
C ARG A 38 -2.43 3.65 -18.47
N THR A 39 -3.57 3.16 -18.01
CA THR A 39 -4.73 2.90 -18.85
C THR A 39 -5.22 4.19 -19.48
N TRP A 40 -5.34 5.26 -18.70
CA TRP A 40 -5.75 6.57 -19.19
C TRP A 40 -4.75 7.15 -20.17
N ALA A 41 -3.47 7.03 -19.89
CA ALA A 41 -2.42 7.52 -20.78
C ALA A 41 -2.45 6.77 -22.14
N GLY A 42 -2.64 5.46 -22.09
CA GLY A 42 -2.79 4.64 -23.30
C GLY A 42 -4.01 5.02 -24.12
N ALA A 43 -5.14 5.24 -23.44
CA ALA A 43 -6.38 5.66 -24.10
C ALA A 43 -6.23 7.02 -24.76
N ARG A 44 -5.58 7.98 -24.10
CA ARG A 44 -5.32 9.30 -24.65
C ARG A 44 -4.37 9.24 -25.85
N ALA A 45 -3.32 8.43 -25.75
CA ALA A 45 -2.38 8.24 -26.85
C ALA A 45 -3.05 7.64 -28.08
N ALA A 46 -3.91 6.63 -27.87
CA ALA A 46 -4.67 6.00 -28.94
C ALA A 46 -5.64 7.00 -29.60
N ALA A 47 -6.33 7.81 -28.78
CA ALA A 47 -7.26 8.82 -29.27
C ALA A 47 -6.57 9.96 -30.04
N SER A 48 -5.30 10.23 -29.74
CA SER A 48 -4.53 11.30 -30.36
C SER A 48 -3.86 10.89 -31.66
N GLN A 49 -3.81 9.61 -31.99
CA GLN A 49 -3.18 9.13 -33.20
C GLN A 49 -4.05 9.45 -34.42
N PRO A 50 -3.47 10.03 -35.46
CA PRO A 50 -4.23 10.32 -36.67
C PRO A 50 -4.54 9.02 -37.44
N GLY A 51 -5.70 8.89 -37.79
CA GLY A 51 -6.22 7.93 -38.71
C GLY A 51 -6.16 6.50 -38.40
#